data_01fa28ad5f8b6aa43c8c00fe89d4c6f2
#
_entry.id   01fa28ad5f8b6aa43c8c00fe89d4c6f2
#
_cell.length_a   1.000
_cell.length_b   1.000
_cell.length_c   1.000
_cell.angle_alpha   90.00
_cell.angle_beta   90.00
_cell.angle_gamma   90.00
#
_symmetry.space_group_name_H-M   'P 1'
#
loop_
_entity.id
_entity.type
_entity.pdbx_description
1 polymer ?
#
loop_
_entity_poly.entity_id
_entity_poly.type
_entity_poly.pdbx_seq_one_letter_code
_entity_poly.pdbx_strand_id
1 'polypeptide(L)'
;MNKRISGYRQSETMQGTISARTPESPVLQCLLFLGVFLVAMLVESAPPTVLAFPYMMAQLLISHVDLSDSAAVMVFSTSFTLPGWLVAMQLFCTGLATLLTVVYCTDVERRPLRSLGFARKNALRDYLTGAALGVGMIGGAVLVGVSTGSLEYAGSSLRGNGGVFFLLLLGWMVQGMSEEVVFRGFFCNSLVRKCNPHVAALISGIAFALAHMANNGKTLLAIPNLILFGMFAAYYMYRFDSLWGICALHSFWNFAQGNLFGIKVSGMSLDVTALRFVSKEGRELIHGGLFGLEGGVGVTIMLLIGIGLLLFTGEQAEKRKV
;
A
#
# COMPACT_ATOMS: atom_id res chain seq x y z
N MET A 1 -3.82 -0.87 27.90
CA MET A 1 -4.42 -0.49 26.58
C MET A 1 -4.02 0.95 26.31
N ASN A 2 -3.36 1.23 25.20
CA ASN A 2 -2.80 2.57 24.92
C ASN A 2 -3.93 3.61 24.86
N LYS A 3 -3.94 4.56 25.79
CA LYS A 3 -4.99 5.59 25.94
C LYS A 3 -5.20 6.42 24.66
N ARG A 4 -4.17 6.58 23.82
CA ARG A 4 -4.31 7.32 22.54
C ARG A 4 -5.10 6.56 21.51
N ILE A 5 -4.94 5.23 21.40
CA ILE A 5 -5.71 4.41 20.47
C ILE A 5 -7.17 4.30 20.92
N SER A 6 -7.40 4.10 22.23
CA SER A 6 -8.77 4.13 22.79
C SER A 6 -9.40 5.53 22.73
N GLY A 7 -8.59 6.58 22.78
CA GLY A 7 -9.02 7.98 22.67
C GLY A 7 -9.18 8.48 21.23
N TYR A 8 -8.86 7.68 20.21
CA TYR A 8 -8.96 8.09 18.80
C TYR A 8 -10.37 8.56 18.41
N ARG A 9 -11.41 7.99 19.00
CA ARG A 9 -12.80 8.46 18.81
C ARG A 9 -13.03 9.93 19.14
N GLN A 10 -12.17 10.53 19.96
CA GLN A 10 -12.24 11.94 20.36
C GLN A 10 -11.36 12.85 19.48
N SER A 11 -10.65 12.29 18.49
CA SER A 11 -9.77 13.03 17.60
C SER A 11 -10.55 13.94 16.63
N GLU A 12 -9.88 14.94 16.07
CA GLU A 12 -10.48 15.85 15.08
C GLU A 12 -10.97 15.09 13.84
N THR A 13 -10.22 14.08 13.40
CA THR A 13 -10.61 13.20 12.30
C THR A 13 -11.92 12.50 12.59
N MET A 14 -12.05 11.90 13.77
CA MET A 14 -13.27 11.17 14.15
C MET A 14 -14.46 12.08 14.42
N GLN A 15 -14.26 13.28 14.97
CA GLN A 15 -15.36 14.27 15.10
C GLN A 15 -15.95 14.61 13.72
N GLY A 16 -15.08 14.75 12.69
CA GLY A 16 -15.57 14.91 11.31
C GLY A 16 -16.24 13.65 10.74
N THR A 17 -15.79 12.45 11.12
CA THR A 17 -16.37 11.19 10.63
C THR A 17 -17.74 10.89 11.26
N ILE A 18 -17.92 11.20 12.55
CA ILE A 18 -19.19 11.01 13.26
C ILE A 18 -20.31 11.86 12.65
N SER A 19 -19.99 13.00 12.02
CA SER A 19 -20.97 13.85 11.36
C SER A 19 -21.52 13.29 10.03
N ALA A 20 -21.00 12.15 9.54
CA ALA A 20 -21.47 11.52 8.30
C ALA A 20 -22.96 11.17 8.36
N ARG A 21 -23.69 11.42 7.26
CA ARG A 21 -25.13 11.15 7.16
C ARG A 21 -25.50 9.69 6.97
N THR A 22 -24.51 8.85 6.62
CA THR A 22 -24.75 7.41 6.44
C THR A 22 -24.96 6.72 7.80
N PRO A 23 -25.78 5.65 7.83
CA PRO A 23 -25.99 4.87 9.04
C PRO A 23 -24.67 4.33 9.61
N GLU A 24 -24.60 4.21 10.94
CA GLU A 24 -23.39 3.78 11.64
C GLU A 24 -23.23 2.24 11.72
N SER A 25 -24.15 1.45 11.13
CA SER A 25 -24.09 -0.02 11.14
C SER A 25 -22.78 -0.51 10.48
N PRO A 26 -21.93 -1.28 11.19
CA PRO A 26 -20.69 -1.80 10.62
C PRO A 26 -20.89 -2.64 9.37
N VAL A 27 -21.96 -3.43 9.31
CA VAL A 27 -22.31 -4.26 8.15
C VAL A 27 -22.61 -3.36 6.94
N LEU A 28 -23.42 -2.32 7.14
CA LEU A 28 -23.72 -1.38 6.06
C LEU A 28 -22.48 -0.61 5.62
N GLN A 29 -21.57 -0.25 6.55
CA GLN A 29 -20.30 0.38 6.18
C GLN A 29 -19.42 -0.53 5.34
N CYS A 30 -19.39 -1.85 5.60
CA CYS A 30 -18.71 -2.81 4.74
C CYS A 30 -19.34 -2.89 3.34
N LEU A 31 -20.67 -2.86 3.23
CA LEU A 31 -21.36 -2.88 1.92
C LEU A 31 -21.14 -1.58 1.13
N LEU A 32 -21.21 -0.42 1.80
CA LEU A 32 -20.91 0.87 1.18
C LEU A 32 -19.43 0.95 0.71
N PHE A 33 -18.51 0.50 1.56
CA PHE A 33 -17.11 0.40 1.17
C PHE A 33 -16.93 -0.49 -0.05
N LEU A 34 -17.53 -1.67 -0.08
CA LEU A 34 -17.43 -2.58 -1.22
C LEU A 34 -17.95 -1.92 -2.51
N GLY A 35 -19.09 -1.21 -2.44
CA GLY A 35 -19.65 -0.49 -3.60
C GLY A 35 -18.70 0.61 -4.09
N VAL A 36 -18.21 1.48 -3.20
CA VAL A 36 -17.26 2.56 -3.54
C VAL A 36 -15.96 1.98 -4.08
N PHE A 37 -15.43 0.94 -3.44
CA PHE A 37 -14.19 0.28 -3.84
C PHE A 37 -14.29 -0.35 -5.24
N LEU A 38 -15.37 -1.08 -5.54
CA LEU A 38 -15.55 -1.69 -6.86
C LEU A 38 -15.66 -0.64 -7.97
N VAL A 39 -16.40 0.46 -7.74
CA VAL A 39 -16.47 1.58 -8.69
C VAL A 39 -15.10 2.23 -8.86
N ALA A 40 -14.37 2.47 -7.77
CA ALA A 40 -13.03 3.03 -7.81
C ALA A 40 -12.06 2.16 -8.62
N MET A 41 -12.06 0.84 -8.37
CA MET A 41 -11.26 -0.14 -9.13
C MET A 41 -11.56 -0.12 -10.63
N LEU A 42 -12.84 -0.06 -11.02
CA LEU A 42 -13.23 0.02 -12.43
C LEU A 42 -12.74 1.31 -13.08
N VAL A 43 -12.90 2.44 -12.40
CA VAL A 43 -12.53 3.76 -12.95
C VAL A 43 -11.01 3.92 -13.04
N GLU A 44 -10.25 3.48 -12.04
CA GLU A 44 -8.80 3.62 -12.05
C GLU A 44 -8.11 2.65 -13.02
N SER A 45 -8.69 1.44 -13.23
CA SER A 45 -8.11 0.43 -14.12
C SER A 45 -8.41 0.66 -15.61
N ALA A 46 -9.49 1.38 -15.93
CA ALA A 46 -9.91 1.56 -17.33
C ALA A 46 -8.86 2.30 -18.19
N PRO A 47 -8.32 3.49 -17.80
CA PRO A 47 -7.35 4.20 -18.64
C PRO A 47 -6.04 3.42 -18.89
N PRO A 48 -5.39 2.81 -17.86
CA PRO A 48 -4.18 2.03 -18.11
C PRO A 48 -4.45 0.80 -18.97
N THR A 49 -5.58 0.13 -18.83
CA THR A 49 -5.94 -1.06 -19.61
C THR A 49 -6.08 -0.72 -21.09
N VAL A 50 -6.69 0.42 -21.43
CA VAL A 50 -6.87 0.89 -22.82
C VAL A 50 -5.52 1.06 -23.55
N LEU A 51 -4.45 1.42 -22.84
CA LEU A 51 -3.12 1.59 -23.43
C LEU A 51 -2.22 0.36 -23.26
N ALA A 52 -2.27 -0.30 -22.09
CA ALA A 52 -1.42 -1.45 -21.81
C ALA A 52 -1.81 -2.69 -22.65
N PHE A 53 -3.10 -2.91 -22.88
CA PHE A 53 -3.56 -4.06 -23.65
C PHE A 53 -3.09 -4.03 -25.12
N PRO A 54 -3.29 -2.94 -25.91
CA PRO A 54 -2.75 -2.86 -27.27
C PRO A 54 -1.22 -2.94 -27.30
N TYR A 55 -0.53 -2.34 -26.32
CA TYR A 55 0.92 -2.42 -26.21
C TYR A 55 1.37 -3.88 -26.00
N MET A 56 0.75 -4.61 -25.09
CA MET A 56 1.05 -6.02 -24.83
C MET A 56 0.79 -6.89 -26.09
N MET A 57 -0.34 -6.66 -26.78
CA MET A 57 -0.66 -7.37 -28.00
C MET A 57 0.34 -7.09 -29.12
N ALA A 58 0.78 -5.83 -29.28
CA ALA A 58 1.82 -5.48 -30.25
C ALA A 58 3.14 -6.20 -29.92
N GLN A 59 3.56 -6.23 -28.65
CA GLN A 59 4.78 -6.94 -28.23
C GLN A 59 4.68 -8.45 -28.48
N LEU A 60 3.51 -9.05 -28.22
CA LEU A 60 3.25 -10.46 -28.47
C LEU A 60 3.43 -10.81 -29.95
N LEU A 61 2.88 -9.96 -30.85
CA LEU A 61 3.02 -10.13 -32.31
C LEU A 61 4.46 -9.91 -32.80
N ILE A 62 5.14 -8.86 -32.29
CA ILE A 62 6.55 -8.57 -32.66
C ILE A 62 7.48 -9.69 -32.17
N SER A 63 7.19 -10.32 -31.04
CA SER A 63 7.97 -11.44 -30.52
C SER A 63 7.71 -12.76 -31.23
N HIS A 64 6.84 -12.78 -32.29
CA HIS A 64 6.47 -13.96 -33.04
C HIS A 64 6.02 -15.15 -32.19
N VAL A 65 5.34 -14.86 -31.05
CA VAL A 65 4.79 -15.91 -30.19
C VAL A 65 3.65 -16.62 -30.95
N ASP A 66 3.73 -17.95 -31.00
CA ASP A 66 2.65 -18.74 -31.59
C ASP A 66 1.41 -18.69 -30.67
N LEU A 67 0.38 -18.00 -31.14
CA LEU A 67 -0.88 -17.82 -30.39
C LEU A 67 -1.68 -19.12 -30.26
N SER A 68 -1.37 -20.15 -31.05
CA SER A 68 -1.97 -21.48 -30.95
C SER A 68 -1.31 -22.34 -29.86
N ASP A 69 -0.08 -22.00 -29.46
CA ASP A 69 0.65 -22.62 -28.35
C ASP A 69 0.37 -21.91 -27.02
N SER A 70 -0.51 -22.49 -26.23
CA SER A 70 -0.87 -21.97 -24.90
C SER A 70 0.32 -21.88 -23.94
N ALA A 71 1.32 -22.76 -24.08
CA ALA A 71 2.53 -22.74 -23.26
C ALA A 71 3.41 -21.55 -23.66
N ALA A 72 3.61 -21.26 -24.94
CA ALA A 72 4.35 -20.11 -25.42
C ALA A 72 3.69 -18.78 -24.98
N VAL A 73 2.35 -18.69 -25.09
CA VAL A 73 1.58 -17.52 -24.61
C VAL A 73 1.72 -17.36 -23.10
N MET A 74 1.69 -18.45 -22.34
CA MET A 74 1.85 -18.40 -20.89
C MET A 74 3.25 -17.95 -20.49
N VAL A 75 4.31 -18.46 -21.14
CA VAL A 75 5.71 -18.02 -20.91
C VAL A 75 5.85 -16.54 -21.22
N PHE A 76 5.32 -16.06 -22.35
CA PHE A 76 5.33 -14.64 -22.67
C PHE A 76 4.63 -13.80 -21.60
N SER A 77 3.40 -14.17 -21.21
CA SER A 77 2.61 -13.41 -20.24
C SER A 77 3.26 -13.33 -18.85
N THR A 78 3.99 -14.37 -18.45
CA THR A 78 4.69 -14.41 -17.16
C THR A 78 6.04 -13.68 -17.16
N SER A 79 6.69 -13.57 -18.31
CA SER A 79 7.96 -12.86 -18.49
C SER A 79 7.78 -11.40 -18.93
N PHE A 80 6.61 -11.04 -19.45
CA PHE A 80 6.33 -9.70 -19.94
C PHE A 80 6.33 -8.67 -18.81
N THR A 81 7.08 -7.59 -19.01
CA THR A 81 7.10 -6.45 -18.11
C THR A 81 6.63 -5.20 -18.84
N LEU A 82 5.76 -4.44 -18.18
CA LEU A 82 5.35 -3.14 -18.72
C LEU A 82 6.52 -2.15 -18.64
N PRO A 83 6.72 -1.30 -19.65
CA PRO A 83 7.71 -0.24 -19.58
C PRO A 83 7.38 0.76 -18.46
N GLY A 84 8.41 1.30 -17.82
CA GLY A 84 8.25 2.14 -16.62
C GLY A 84 7.30 3.33 -16.79
N TRP A 85 7.17 3.90 -18.01
CA TRP A 85 6.22 4.99 -18.25
C TRP A 85 4.75 4.53 -18.21
N LEU A 86 4.45 3.30 -18.68
CA LEU A 86 3.10 2.72 -18.55
C LEU A 86 2.79 2.37 -17.09
N VAL A 87 3.76 1.83 -16.37
CA VAL A 87 3.62 1.60 -14.92
C VAL A 87 3.38 2.92 -14.19
N ALA A 88 4.14 3.97 -14.48
CA ALA A 88 3.92 5.28 -13.89
C ALA A 88 2.50 5.80 -14.17
N MET A 89 2.02 5.69 -15.41
CA MET A 89 0.65 6.06 -15.76
C MET A 89 -0.38 5.26 -14.95
N GLN A 90 -0.20 3.94 -14.81
CA GLN A 90 -1.07 3.09 -13.99
C GLN A 90 -1.09 3.59 -12.54
N LEU A 91 0.07 3.89 -11.97
CA LEU A 91 0.17 4.43 -10.60
C LEU A 91 -0.55 5.79 -10.46
N PHE A 92 -0.44 6.70 -11.44
CA PHE A 92 -1.18 7.97 -11.43
C PHE A 92 -2.69 7.78 -11.53
N CYS A 93 -3.15 6.78 -12.29
CA CYS A 93 -4.59 6.51 -12.43
C CYS A 93 -5.24 6.06 -11.12
N THR A 94 -4.50 5.52 -10.16
CA THR A 94 -5.03 5.23 -8.82
C THR A 94 -5.51 6.48 -8.09
N GLY A 95 -5.03 7.67 -8.46
CA GLY A 95 -5.55 8.95 -7.97
C GLY A 95 -7.04 9.17 -8.24
N LEU A 96 -7.61 8.48 -9.24
CA LEU A 96 -9.05 8.50 -9.52
C LEU A 96 -9.85 7.86 -8.38
N ALA A 97 -9.33 6.80 -7.74
CA ALA A 97 -9.95 6.21 -6.56
C ALA A 97 -9.92 7.18 -5.37
N THR A 98 -8.81 7.94 -5.18
CA THR A 98 -8.79 9.04 -4.20
C THR A 98 -9.89 10.05 -4.47
N LEU A 99 -10.00 10.54 -5.70
CA LEU A 99 -11.00 11.53 -6.08
C LEU A 99 -12.42 11.03 -5.83
N LEU A 100 -12.75 9.82 -6.29
CA LEU A 100 -14.06 9.18 -6.06
C LEU A 100 -14.37 9.04 -4.57
N THR A 101 -13.40 8.59 -3.78
CA THR A 101 -13.59 8.43 -2.34
C THR A 101 -13.81 9.78 -1.66
N VAL A 102 -13.08 10.81 -2.04
CA VAL A 102 -13.26 12.18 -1.53
C VAL A 102 -14.66 12.69 -1.89
N VAL A 103 -15.08 12.59 -3.15
CA VAL A 103 -16.42 12.98 -3.61
C VAL A 103 -17.50 12.23 -2.86
N TYR A 104 -17.36 10.91 -2.71
CA TYR A 104 -18.30 10.11 -1.91
C TYR A 104 -18.41 10.62 -0.47
N CYS A 105 -17.29 10.85 0.20
CA CYS A 105 -17.26 11.33 1.57
C CYS A 105 -17.85 12.74 1.72
N THR A 106 -17.55 13.67 0.79
CA THR A 106 -18.00 15.07 0.90
C THR A 106 -19.43 15.26 0.42
N ASP A 107 -19.83 14.62 -0.68
CA ASP A 107 -21.10 14.91 -1.34
C ASP A 107 -22.21 13.92 -0.95
N VAL A 108 -21.87 12.65 -0.72
CA VAL A 108 -22.87 11.63 -0.31
C VAL A 108 -22.94 11.55 1.21
N GLU A 109 -21.81 11.33 1.90
CA GLU A 109 -21.77 11.25 3.36
C GLU A 109 -21.88 12.60 4.04
N ARG A 110 -21.62 13.70 3.32
CA ARG A 110 -21.64 15.09 3.82
C ARG A 110 -20.70 15.33 5.00
N ARG A 111 -19.61 14.60 5.07
CA ARG A 111 -18.58 14.80 6.09
C ARG A 111 -17.44 15.68 5.57
N PRO A 112 -16.79 16.47 6.43
CA PRO A 112 -15.73 17.37 6.01
C PRO A 112 -14.48 16.60 5.58
N LEU A 113 -13.69 17.16 4.67
CA LEU A 113 -12.43 16.55 4.16
C LEU A 113 -11.45 16.15 5.28
N ARG A 114 -11.41 16.93 6.39
CA ARG A 114 -10.59 16.60 7.57
C ARG A 114 -10.91 15.23 8.19
N SER A 115 -12.14 14.71 7.96
CA SER A 115 -12.55 13.39 8.43
C SER A 115 -11.78 12.23 7.79
N LEU A 116 -11.07 12.49 6.68
CA LEU A 116 -10.16 11.52 6.06
C LEU A 116 -8.78 11.48 6.75
N GLY A 117 -8.50 12.37 7.73
CA GLY A 117 -7.25 12.40 8.46
C GLY A 117 -6.18 13.34 7.86
N PHE A 118 -6.53 14.18 6.88
CA PHE A 118 -5.63 15.19 6.34
C PHE A 118 -5.54 16.42 7.24
N ALA A 119 -4.92 16.26 8.42
CA ALA A 119 -4.64 17.34 9.33
C ALA A 119 -3.61 18.32 8.73
N ARG A 120 -3.84 19.64 8.88
CA ARG A 120 -2.90 20.65 8.36
C ARG A 120 -1.67 20.84 9.25
N LYS A 121 -1.85 20.65 10.57
CA LYS A 121 -0.77 20.81 11.55
C LYS A 121 0.25 19.68 11.37
N ASN A 122 1.53 20.04 11.26
CA ASN A 122 2.66 19.11 11.12
C ASN A 122 2.63 18.20 9.86
N ALA A 123 1.80 18.49 8.86
CA ALA A 123 1.66 17.64 7.66
C ALA A 123 2.99 17.28 7.00
N LEU A 124 3.87 18.27 6.78
CA LEU A 124 5.20 18.05 6.19
C LEU A 124 6.09 17.16 7.07
N ARG A 125 6.11 17.40 8.38
CA ARG A 125 6.89 16.59 9.33
C ARG A 125 6.39 15.15 9.35
N ASP A 126 5.07 14.96 9.40
CA ASP A 126 4.46 13.63 9.40
C ASP A 126 4.79 12.90 8.10
N TYR A 127 4.69 13.60 6.97
CA TYR A 127 5.02 13.05 5.66
C TYR A 127 6.49 12.60 5.58
N LEU A 128 7.43 13.48 5.94
CA LEU A 128 8.86 13.15 5.93
C LEU A 128 9.21 12.00 6.89
N THR A 129 8.57 11.98 8.07
CA THR A 129 8.76 10.88 9.04
C THR A 129 8.21 9.57 8.46
N GLY A 130 7.02 9.59 7.86
CA GLY A 130 6.45 8.42 7.18
C GLY A 130 7.34 7.91 6.06
N ALA A 131 7.83 8.80 5.20
CA ALA A 131 8.74 8.45 4.10
C ALA A 131 10.01 7.75 4.61
N ALA A 132 10.65 8.32 5.64
CA ALA A 132 11.84 7.73 6.24
C ALA A 132 11.57 6.35 6.86
N LEU A 133 10.41 6.19 7.53
CA LEU A 133 9.99 4.91 8.10
C LEU A 133 9.71 3.87 7.00
N GLY A 134 9.04 4.23 5.91
CA GLY A 134 8.75 3.32 4.78
C GLY A 134 10.05 2.76 4.17
N VAL A 135 11.00 3.65 3.84
CA VAL A 135 12.32 3.25 3.34
C VAL A 135 13.07 2.40 4.38
N GLY A 136 13.03 2.81 5.66
CA GLY A 136 13.74 2.11 6.74
C GLY A 136 13.21 0.71 7.00
N MET A 137 11.89 0.50 6.99
CA MET A 137 11.27 -0.81 7.21
C MET A 137 11.58 -1.77 6.05
N ILE A 138 11.47 -1.32 4.80
CA ILE A 138 11.86 -2.13 3.64
C ILE A 138 13.36 -2.37 3.63
N GLY A 139 14.19 -1.36 3.93
CA GLY A 139 15.63 -1.52 4.07
C GLY A 139 16.02 -2.56 5.12
N GLY A 140 15.29 -2.60 6.26
CA GLY A 140 15.45 -3.64 7.28
C GLY A 140 15.09 -5.03 6.76
N ALA A 141 14.00 -5.18 6.00
CA ALA A 141 13.64 -6.46 5.38
C ALA A 141 14.66 -6.92 4.33
N VAL A 142 15.19 -5.98 3.52
CA VAL A 142 16.30 -6.27 2.58
C VAL A 142 17.56 -6.70 3.34
N LEU A 143 17.90 -6.03 4.43
CA LEU A 143 19.04 -6.40 5.26
C LEU A 143 18.90 -7.82 5.82
N VAL A 144 17.71 -8.22 6.28
CA VAL A 144 17.43 -9.63 6.66
C VAL A 144 17.65 -10.55 5.47
N GLY A 145 17.15 -10.20 4.29
CA GLY A 145 17.36 -11.00 3.07
C GLY A 145 18.83 -11.17 2.70
N VAL A 146 19.62 -10.10 2.73
CA VAL A 146 21.05 -10.14 2.42
C VAL A 146 21.82 -10.92 3.49
N SER A 147 21.57 -10.65 4.78
CA SER A 147 22.29 -11.32 5.88
C SER A 147 22.05 -12.83 5.94
N THR A 148 20.87 -13.28 5.50
CA THR A 148 20.54 -14.71 5.38
C THR A 148 20.98 -15.31 4.04
N GLY A 149 21.54 -14.52 3.12
CA GLY A 149 21.92 -14.97 1.78
C GLY A 149 20.72 -15.32 0.90
N SER A 150 19.51 -14.82 1.20
CA SER A 150 18.32 -15.03 0.39
C SER A 150 18.14 -13.99 -0.71
N LEU A 151 18.83 -12.84 -0.59
CA LEU A 151 18.94 -11.79 -1.58
C LEU A 151 20.39 -11.54 -1.95
N GLU A 152 20.65 -11.30 -3.23
CA GLU A 152 21.97 -11.00 -3.76
C GLU A 152 21.92 -9.75 -4.64
N TYR A 153 22.93 -8.87 -4.51
CA TYR A 153 23.04 -7.68 -5.34
C TYR A 153 23.41 -8.06 -6.78
N ALA A 154 22.66 -7.57 -7.76
CA ALA A 154 22.79 -7.90 -9.18
C ALA A 154 22.98 -6.68 -10.09
N GLY A 155 23.28 -5.49 -9.53
CA GLY A 155 23.56 -4.30 -10.33
C GLY A 155 22.55 -3.17 -10.20
N SER A 156 22.38 -2.40 -11.29
CA SER A 156 21.48 -1.23 -11.39
C SER A 156 21.00 -1.06 -12.82
N SER A 157 19.76 -0.59 -12.99
CA SER A 157 19.22 -0.17 -14.30
C SER A 157 18.90 1.34 -14.34
N LEU A 158 19.40 2.11 -13.38
CA LEU A 158 19.11 3.54 -13.27
C LEU A 158 19.76 4.38 -14.38
N ARG A 159 20.92 3.95 -14.91
CA ARG A 159 21.69 4.73 -15.92
C ARG A 159 20.84 4.97 -17.15
N GLY A 160 20.65 6.24 -17.52
CA GLY A 160 19.82 6.67 -18.65
C GLY A 160 18.32 6.75 -18.34
N ASN A 161 17.86 6.23 -17.20
CA ASN A 161 16.44 6.13 -16.84
C ASN A 161 16.00 7.07 -15.68
N GLY A 162 16.82 8.10 -15.35
CA GLY A 162 16.55 8.99 -14.20
C GLY A 162 15.20 9.71 -14.27
N GLY A 163 14.75 10.10 -15.48
CA GLY A 163 13.43 10.71 -15.67
C GLY A 163 12.27 9.75 -15.32
N VAL A 164 12.35 8.50 -15.80
CA VAL A 164 11.34 7.46 -15.51
C VAL A 164 11.38 7.08 -14.03
N PHE A 165 12.56 6.98 -13.43
CA PHE A 165 12.73 6.72 -12.00
C PHE A 165 12.03 7.77 -11.14
N PHE A 166 12.19 9.07 -11.48
CA PHE A 166 11.52 10.16 -10.79
C PHE A 166 9.99 10.13 -11.03
N LEU A 167 9.56 9.82 -12.26
CA LEU A 167 8.15 9.68 -12.60
C LEU A 167 7.48 8.55 -11.80
N LEU A 168 8.18 7.42 -11.62
CA LEU A 168 7.72 6.30 -10.79
C LEU A 168 7.64 6.70 -9.31
N LEU A 169 8.59 7.49 -8.79
CA LEU A 169 8.48 8.02 -7.42
C LEU A 169 7.19 8.83 -7.24
N LEU A 170 6.90 9.75 -8.16
CA LEU A 170 5.65 10.54 -8.10
C LEU A 170 4.41 9.65 -8.24
N GLY A 171 4.46 8.64 -9.11
CA GLY A 171 3.39 7.65 -9.26
C GLY A 171 3.12 6.88 -7.96
N TRP A 172 4.17 6.40 -7.29
CA TRP A 172 4.04 5.74 -5.98
C TRP A 172 3.50 6.66 -4.89
N MET A 173 3.83 7.96 -4.93
CA MET A 173 3.24 8.93 -4.00
C MET A 173 1.72 9.04 -4.18
N VAL A 174 1.23 8.97 -5.41
CA VAL A 174 -0.21 8.96 -5.70
C VAL A 174 -0.83 7.63 -5.28
N GLN A 175 -0.21 6.51 -5.64
CA GLN A 175 -0.75 5.17 -5.39
C GLN A 175 -0.85 4.87 -3.88
N GLY A 176 0.25 5.07 -3.11
CA GLY A 176 0.22 4.84 -1.66
C GLY A 176 -0.77 5.76 -0.93
N MET A 177 -0.90 7.03 -1.38
CA MET A 177 -1.93 7.93 -0.85
C MET A 177 -3.33 7.41 -1.18
N SER A 178 -3.58 6.93 -2.40
CA SER A 178 -4.88 6.46 -2.84
C SER A 178 -5.38 5.30 -1.98
N GLU A 179 -4.57 4.29 -1.77
CA GLU A 179 -4.96 3.15 -0.95
C GLU A 179 -5.20 3.56 0.51
N GLU A 180 -4.37 4.44 1.08
CA GLU A 180 -4.58 4.90 2.45
C GLU A 180 -5.84 5.75 2.61
N VAL A 181 -6.20 6.58 1.62
CA VAL A 181 -7.46 7.33 1.62
C VAL A 181 -8.66 6.38 1.60
N VAL A 182 -8.64 5.36 0.74
CA VAL A 182 -9.73 4.39 0.60
C VAL A 182 -9.87 3.52 1.86
N PHE A 183 -8.77 2.90 2.30
CA PHE A 183 -8.85 1.90 3.37
C PHE A 183 -8.81 2.51 4.77
N ARG A 184 -8.07 3.58 5.03
CA ARG A 184 -7.91 4.18 6.37
C ARG A 184 -8.74 5.43 6.52
N GLY A 185 -8.61 6.38 5.60
CA GLY A 185 -9.35 7.65 5.62
C GLY A 185 -10.87 7.45 5.53
N PHE A 186 -11.33 6.60 4.64
CA PHE A 186 -12.75 6.30 4.48
C PHE A 186 -13.18 5.10 5.31
N PHE A 187 -12.79 3.88 4.93
CA PHE A 187 -13.38 2.65 5.46
C PHE A 187 -13.11 2.44 6.95
N CYS A 188 -11.86 2.46 7.36
CA CYS A 188 -11.48 2.22 8.75
C CYS A 188 -12.11 3.24 9.71
N ASN A 189 -12.08 4.55 9.34
CA ASN A 189 -12.71 5.61 10.12
C ASN A 189 -14.24 5.42 10.21
N SER A 190 -14.88 5.00 9.12
CA SER A 190 -16.32 4.70 9.12
C SER A 190 -16.67 3.57 10.10
N LEU A 191 -15.85 2.53 10.19
CA LEU A 191 -16.02 1.43 11.15
C LEU A 191 -15.82 1.88 12.60
N VAL A 192 -14.85 2.77 12.88
CA VAL A 192 -14.57 3.27 14.25
C VAL A 192 -15.77 4.01 14.84
N ARG A 193 -16.72 4.47 14.05
CA ARG A 193 -17.97 5.10 14.57
C ARG A 193 -18.69 4.17 15.56
N LYS A 194 -18.69 2.86 15.33
CA LYS A 194 -19.34 1.86 16.20
C LYS A 194 -18.42 0.75 16.68
N CYS A 195 -17.43 0.33 15.87
CA CYS A 195 -16.51 -0.72 16.27
C CYS A 195 -15.43 -0.21 17.23
N ASN A 196 -14.91 -1.10 18.06
CA ASN A 196 -13.66 -0.85 18.76
C ASN A 196 -12.55 -0.56 17.73
N PRO A 197 -11.66 0.43 17.94
CA PRO A 197 -10.58 0.75 17.01
C PRO A 197 -9.72 -0.45 16.59
N HIS A 198 -9.45 -1.42 17.48
CA HIS A 198 -8.70 -2.63 17.13
C HIS A 198 -9.47 -3.55 16.17
N VAL A 199 -10.78 -3.67 16.38
CA VAL A 199 -11.66 -4.44 15.48
C VAL A 199 -11.77 -3.74 14.12
N ALA A 200 -11.91 -2.41 14.10
CA ALA A 200 -11.93 -1.63 12.86
C ALA A 200 -10.60 -1.77 12.08
N ALA A 201 -9.46 -1.72 12.77
CA ALA A 201 -8.14 -1.93 12.17
C ALA A 201 -8.01 -3.34 11.56
N LEU A 202 -8.49 -4.38 12.27
CA LEU A 202 -8.46 -5.76 11.77
C LEU A 202 -9.36 -5.93 10.53
N ILE A 203 -10.60 -5.44 10.57
CA ILE A 203 -11.54 -5.52 9.44
C ILE A 203 -10.97 -4.78 8.21
N SER A 204 -10.42 -3.57 8.42
CA SER A 204 -9.76 -2.81 7.35
C SER A 204 -8.52 -3.51 6.81
N GLY A 205 -7.74 -4.17 7.67
CA GLY A 205 -6.58 -4.99 7.28
C GLY A 205 -6.99 -6.22 6.46
N ILE A 206 -8.05 -6.90 6.84
CA ILE A 206 -8.61 -8.03 6.08
C ILE A 206 -9.10 -7.55 4.71
N ALA A 207 -9.84 -6.44 4.63
CA ALA A 207 -10.30 -5.87 3.37
C ALA A 207 -9.11 -5.49 2.46
N PHE A 208 -8.05 -4.93 3.03
CA PHE A 208 -6.81 -4.62 2.31
C PHE A 208 -6.15 -5.88 1.74
N ALA A 209 -6.04 -6.94 2.51
CA ALA A 209 -5.51 -8.22 2.03
C ALA A 209 -6.39 -8.83 0.93
N LEU A 210 -7.72 -8.77 1.06
CA LEU A 210 -8.66 -9.26 0.05
C LEU A 210 -8.54 -8.50 -1.28
N ALA A 211 -8.31 -7.18 -1.26
CA ALA A 211 -8.07 -6.38 -2.45
C ALA A 211 -6.83 -6.84 -3.24
N HIS A 212 -5.83 -7.43 -2.55
CA HIS A 212 -4.61 -7.95 -3.16
C HIS A 212 -4.71 -9.42 -3.61
N MET A 213 -5.87 -10.06 -3.43
CA MET A 213 -6.03 -11.49 -3.80
C MET A 213 -5.95 -11.76 -5.31
N ALA A 214 -6.13 -10.76 -6.16
CA ALA A 214 -5.94 -10.88 -7.60
C ALA A 214 -4.46 -10.82 -8.04
N ASN A 215 -3.54 -10.36 -7.16
CA ASN A 215 -2.12 -10.20 -7.49
C ASN A 215 -1.43 -11.56 -7.70
N ASN A 216 -0.38 -11.57 -8.52
CA ASN A 216 0.38 -12.77 -8.83
C ASN A 216 1.40 -13.14 -7.73
N GLY A 217 1.75 -14.43 -7.66
CA GLY A 217 2.88 -14.91 -6.86
C GLY A 217 2.68 -14.90 -5.34
N LYS A 218 1.45 -14.83 -4.84
CA LYS A 218 1.14 -14.84 -3.40
C LYS A 218 1.71 -16.06 -2.68
N THR A 219 2.31 -15.81 -1.53
CA THR A 219 2.77 -16.84 -0.57
C THR A 219 1.77 -16.97 0.58
N LEU A 220 1.90 -18.01 1.38
CA LEU A 220 1.09 -18.18 2.59
C LEU A 220 1.29 -17.01 3.58
N LEU A 221 2.48 -16.42 3.63
CA LEU A 221 2.78 -15.26 4.49
C LEU A 221 2.29 -13.93 3.91
N ALA A 222 2.04 -13.82 2.60
CA ALA A 222 1.57 -12.57 1.99
C ALA A 222 0.25 -12.10 2.62
N ILE A 223 -0.71 -13.02 2.82
CA ILE A 223 -2.03 -12.67 3.37
C ILE A 223 -1.92 -12.13 4.81
N PRO A 224 -1.31 -12.82 5.79
CA PRO A 224 -1.15 -12.28 7.12
C PRO A 224 -0.30 -10.99 7.15
N ASN A 225 0.73 -10.85 6.32
CA ASN A 225 1.52 -9.63 6.24
C ASN A 225 0.70 -8.44 5.71
N LEU A 226 -0.16 -8.64 4.72
CA LEU A 226 -1.07 -7.59 4.23
C LEU A 226 -2.08 -7.19 5.30
N ILE A 227 -2.60 -8.14 6.09
CA ILE A 227 -3.47 -7.84 7.24
C ILE A 227 -2.68 -7.04 8.30
N LEU A 228 -1.46 -7.47 8.63
CA LEU A 228 -0.59 -6.77 9.58
C LEU A 228 -0.23 -5.37 9.10
N PHE A 229 0.07 -5.18 7.81
CA PHE A 229 0.31 -3.86 7.23
C PHE A 229 -0.94 -2.98 7.38
N GLY A 230 -2.13 -3.53 7.09
CA GLY A 230 -3.40 -2.84 7.26
C GLY A 230 -3.65 -2.39 8.70
N MET A 231 -3.38 -3.24 9.67
CA MET A 231 -3.47 -2.93 11.10
C MET A 231 -2.41 -1.91 11.53
N PHE A 232 -1.17 -2.06 11.08
CA PHE A 232 -0.08 -1.12 11.35
C PHE A 232 -0.44 0.29 10.85
N ALA A 233 -0.94 0.39 9.61
CA ALA A 233 -1.38 1.64 9.00
C ALA A 233 -2.51 2.32 9.81
N ALA A 234 -3.51 1.54 10.24
CA ALA A 234 -4.57 2.04 11.11
C ALA A 234 -4.04 2.55 12.46
N TYR A 235 -3.17 1.77 13.11
CA TYR A 235 -2.58 2.19 14.39
C TYR A 235 -1.68 3.42 14.24
N TYR A 236 -0.95 3.56 13.14
CA TYR A 236 -0.18 4.76 12.84
C TYR A 236 -1.10 5.98 12.76
N MET A 237 -2.18 5.90 11.96
CA MET A 237 -3.17 6.96 11.84
C MET A 237 -3.81 7.30 13.20
N TYR A 238 -4.21 6.31 13.99
CA TYR A 238 -4.82 6.54 15.32
C TYR A 238 -3.89 7.24 16.28
N ARG A 239 -2.60 6.91 16.21
CA ARG A 239 -1.60 7.48 17.12
C ARG A 239 -1.30 8.94 16.85
N PHE A 240 -1.24 9.31 15.58
CA PHE A 240 -0.82 10.63 15.15
C PHE A 240 -1.98 11.54 14.72
N ASP A 241 -3.21 10.99 14.63
CA ASP A 241 -4.40 11.65 14.05
C ASP A 241 -4.09 12.30 12.71
N SER A 242 -3.33 11.60 11.87
CA SER A 242 -2.82 12.12 10.60
C SER A 242 -2.69 11.00 9.58
N LEU A 243 -3.25 11.24 8.39
CA LEU A 243 -3.11 10.33 7.25
C LEU A 243 -1.81 10.60 6.47
N TRP A 244 -1.24 11.82 6.56
CA TRP A 244 -0.05 12.21 5.79
C TRP A 244 1.13 11.27 5.99
N GLY A 245 1.41 10.89 7.23
CA GLY A 245 2.55 10.04 7.55
C GLY A 245 2.40 8.63 7.01
N ILE A 246 1.20 8.04 7.10
CA ILE A 246 0.99 6.68 6.58
C ILE A 246 0.90 6.66 5.05
N CYS A 247 0.35 7.70 4.41
CA CYS A 247 0.41 7.85 2.96
C CYS A 247 1.87 7.87 2.48
N ALA A 248 2.72 8.68 3.11
CA ALA A 248 4.14 8.72 2.77
C ALA A 248 4.86 7.40 3.06
N LEU A 249 4.58 6.77 4.21
CA LEU A 249 5.19 5.48 4.56
C LEU A 249 4.87 4.44 3.49
N HIS A 250 3.62 4.30 3.10
CA HIS A 250 3.18 3.34 2.08
C HIS A 250 3.82 3.66 0.70
N SER A 251 3.77 4.93 0.28
CA SER A 251 4.38 5.38 -0.98
C SER A 251 5.87 5.05 -1.05
N PHE A 252 6.61 5.37 0.01
CA PHE A 252 8.06 5.15 0.06
C PHE A 252 8.43 3.71 0.39
N TRP A 253 7.56 2.94 1.00
CA TRP A 253 7.66 1.48 1.10
C TRP A 253 7.67 0.86 -0.30
N ASN A 254 6.64 1.14 -1.12
CA ASN A 254 6.52 0.60 -2.47
C ASN A 254 7.64 1.08 -3.39
N PHE A 255 7.95 2.37 -3.37
CA PHE A 255 9.07 2.93 -4.12
C PHE A 255 10.42 2.32 -3.72
N ALA A 256 10.67 2.18 -2.42
CA ALA A 256 11.92 1.58 -1.94
C ALA A 256 12.03 0.11 -2.36
N GLN A 257 10.96 -0.67 -2.17
CA GLN A 257 10.96 -2.08 -2.57
C GLN A 257 11.16 -2.24 -4.08
N GLY A 258 10.38 -1.51 -4.89
CA GLY A 258 10.36 -1.67 -6.34
C GLY A 258 11.51 -0.96 -7.06
N ASN A 259 11.71 0.32 -6.80
CA ASN A 259 12.63 1.13 -7.59
C ASN A 259 13.99 1.37 -6.90
N LEU A 260 14.04 1.44 -5.56
CA LEU A 260 15.32 1.57 -4.89
C LEU A 260 16.04 0.24 -4.81
N PHE A 261 15.36 -0.86 -4.43
CA PHE A 261 15.97 -2.18 -4.23
C PHE A 261 15.67 -3.20 -5.35
N GLY A 262 14.81 -2.88 -6.31
CA GLY A 262 14.55 -3.71 -7.49
C GLY A 262 13.88 -5.05 -7.19
N ILE A 263 13.10 -5.12 -6.13
CA ILE A 263 12.37 -6.32 -5.70
C ILE A 263 10.88 -6.12 -6.07
N LYS A 264 10.21 -7.19 -6.46
CA LYS A 264 8.78 -7.14 -6.82
C LYS A 264 7.94 -6.51 -5.72
N VAL A 265 6.97 -5.68 -6.10
CA VAL A 265 6.00 -5.06 -5.20
C VAL A 265 4.66 -5.74 -5.40
N SER A 266 4.17 -6.47 -4.42
CA SER A 266 2.90 -7.21 -4.49
C SER A 266 2.72 -8.00 -5.79
N GLY A 267 3.80 -8.62 -6.29
CA GLY A 267 3.83 -9.40 -7.54
C GLY A 267 4.19 -8.61 -8.80
N MET A 268 4.25 -7.28 -8.75
CA MET A 268 4.61 -6.42 -9.88
C MET A 268 6.13 -6.30 -10.03
N SER A 269 6.65 -6.50 -11.24
CA SER A 269 8.06 -6.30 -11.59
C SER A 269 8.28 -4.90 -12.17
N LEU A 270 9.42 -4.29 -11.85
CA LEU A 270 9.83 -2.97 -12.34
C LEU A 270 11.17 -3.07 -13.07
N ASP A 271 11.30 -2.35 -14.17
CA ASP A 271 12.48 -2.35 -15.04
C ASP A 271 13.52 -1.29 -14.66
N VAL A 272 13.10 -0.22 -13.96
CA VAL A 272 13.98 0.90 -13.57
C VAL A 272 14.26 0.86 -12.07
N THR A 273 15.51 0.50 -11.72
CA THR A 273 15.92 0.29 -10.33
C THR A 273 17.29 0.92 -10.03
N ALA A 274 17.42 1.57 -8.87
CA ALA A 274 18.67 2.14 -8.40
C ALA A 274 19.65 1.06 -7.95
N LEU A 275 19.18 0.11 -7.16
CA LEU A 275 19.87 -1.12 -6.78
C LEU A 275 19.00 -2.28 -7.22
N ARG A 276 19.60 -3.32 -7.75
CA ARG A 276 18.85 -4.52 -8.15
C ARG A 276 19.29 -5.69 -7.28
N PHE A 277 18.35 -6.21 -6.52
CA PHE A 277 18.54 -7.46 -5.78
C PHE A 277 17.77 -8.58 -6.47
N VAL A 278 18.35 -9.78 -6.50
CA VAL A 278 17.72 -11.00 -7.00
C VAL A 278 17.51 -11.98 -5.87
N SER A 279 16.37 -12.65 -5.92
CA SER A 279 15.97 -13.66 -4.93
C SER A 279 16.60 -15.00 -5.26
N LYS A 280 17.11 -15.71 -4.26
CA LYS A 280 17.65 -17.07 -4.41
C LYS A 280 16.55 -18.12 -4.23
N GLU A 281 16.47 -19.06 -5.15
CA GLU A 281 15.56 -20.20 -5.07
C GLU A 281 15.71 -20.99 -3.76
N GLY A 282 14.59 -21.55 -3.27
CA GLY A 282 14.53 -22.31 -2.03
C GLY A 282 14.54 -21.46 -0.76
N ARG A 283 14.45 -20.12 -0.88
CA ARG A 283 14.41 -19.21 0.26
C ARG A 283 13.19 -18.27 0.26
N GLU A 284 12.11 -18.71 -0.38
CA GLU A 284 10.86 -17.95 -0.58
C GLU A 284 10.24 -17.50 0.74
N LEU A 285 10.40 -18.29 1.80
CA LEU A 285 9.93 -17.92 3.15
C LEU A 285 10.56 -16.62 3.66
N ILE A 286 11.81 -16.30 3.26
CA ILE A 286 12.53 -15.12 3.74
C ILE A 286 12.22 -13.91 2.85
N HIS A 287 12.38 -14.06 1.52
CA HIS A 287 12.25 -12.96 0.56
C HIS A 287 10.85 -12.85 -0.09
N GLY A 288 9.92 -13.76 0.21
CA GLY A 288 8.53 -13.69 -0.25
C GLY A 288 8.28 -14.17 -1.70
N GLY A 289 9.27 -14.76 -2.36
CA GLY A 289 9.14 -15.35 -3.70
C GLY A 289 8.72 -14.35 -4.77
N LEU A 290 7.76 -14.77 -5.61
CA LEU A 290 7.24 -13.95 -6.71
C LEU A 290 6.36 -12.78 -6.25
N PHE A 291 5.87 -12.78 -5.02
CA PHE A 291 5.10 -11.67 -4.47
C PHE A 291 6.01 -10.49 -4.06
N GLY A 292 7.24 -10.79 -3.69
CA GLY A 292 8.20 -9.83 -3.16
C GLY A 292 8.27 -9.87 -1.64
N LEU A 293 9.02 -8.93 -1.02
CA LEU A 293 9.31 -8.94 0.42
C LEU A 293 8.06 -9.02 1.32
N GLU A 294 6.94 -8.48 0.87
CA GLU A 294 5.65 -8.53 1.57
C GLU A 294 5.15 -9.96 1.81
N GLY A 295 5.60 -10.92 1.01
CA GLY A 295 5.34 -12.35 1.20
C GLY A 295 6.35 -13.07 2.10
N GLY A 296 7.31 -12.36 2.72
CA GLY A 296 8.43 -12.94 3.47
C GLY A 296 8.45 -12.58 4.95
N VAL A 297 9.19 -13.39 5.73
CA VAL A 297 9.39 -13.22 7.19
C VAL A 297 10.04 -11.88 7.53
N GLY A 298 10.93 -11.35 6.65
CA GLY A 298 11.56 -10.05 6.89
C GLY A 298 10.53 -8.94 7.12
N VAL A 299 9.50 -8.86 6.30
CA VAL A 299 8.40 -7.91 6.44
C VAL A 299 7.54 -8.22 7.68
N THR A 300 7.26 -9.50 7.98
CA THR A 300 6.56 -9.89 9.20
C THR A 300 7.23 -9.29 10.44
N ILE A 301 8.56 -9.44 10.55
CA ILE A 301 9.36 -8.92 11.68
C ILE A 301 9.24 -7.39 11.75
N MET A 302 9.42 -6.67 10.63
CA MET A 302 9.32 -5.21 10.60
C MET A 302 7.94 -4.71 11.01
N LEU A 303 6.87 -5.35 10.54
CA LEU A 303 5.50 -4.98 10.91
C LEU A 303 5.19 -5.25 12.39
N LEU A 304 5.61 -6.39 12.94
CA LEU A 304 5.40 -6.70 14.35
C LEU A 304 6.17 -5.73 15.26
N ILE A 305 7.41 -5.39 14.92
CA ILE A 305 8.19 -4.36 15.63
C ILE A 305 7.46 -3.02 15.54
N GLY A 306 7.02 -2.60 14.35
CA GLY A 306 6.31 -1.34 14.14
C GLY A 306 5.00 -1.27 14.93
N ILE A 307 4.17 -2.31 14.90
CA ILE A 307 2.95 -2.40 15.71
C ILE A 307 3.28 -2.35 17.19
N GLY A 308 4.27 -3.11 17.65
CA GLY A 308 4.73 -3.09 19.03
C GLY A 308 5.14 -1.68 19.49
N LEU A 309 5.94 -0.98 18.70
CA LEU A 309 6.34 0.40 18.98
C LEU A 309 5.13 1.34 19.08
N LEU A 310 4.18 1.25 18.15
CA LEU A 310 2.97 2.08 18.16
C LEU A 310 2.08 1.82 19.38
N LEU A 311 1.98 0.56 19.83
CA LEU A 311 1.15 0.19 20.96
C LEU A 311 1.79 0.52 22.31
N PHE A 312 3.11 0.32 22.49
CA PHE A 312 3.77 0.35 23.79
C PHE A 312 4.50 1.67 24.12
N THR A 313 5.04 2.41 23.14
CA THR A 313 5.81 3.65 23.41
C THR A 313 4.94 4.83 23.91
N GLY A 314 3.61 4.75 23.79
CA GLY A 314 2.67 5.79 24.23
C GLY A 314 2.49 5.89 25.74
N GLU A 315 2.72 4.81 26.49
CA GLU A 315 2.51 4.78 27.94
C GLU A 315 3.63 5.43 28.75
N GLN A 316 4.85 5.42 28.22
CA GLN A 316 6.01 5.98 28.96
C GLN A 316 6.08 7.51 28.91
N ALA A 317 5.56 8.15 27.86
CA ALA A 317 5.58 9.61 27.75
C ALA A 317 4.58 10.30 28.72
N GLU A 318 3.49 9.64 29.09
CA GLU A 318 2.54 10.16 30.10
C GLU A 318 3.03 9.94 31.53
N LYS A 319 3.70 8.81 31.81
CA LYS A 319 4.29 8.54 33.15
C LYS A 319 5.42 9.49 33.52
N ARG A 320 6.04 10.21 32.55
CA ARG A 320 7.08 11.22 32.80
C ARG A 320 6.51 12.64 32.98
N LYS A 321 5.20 12.83 32.85
CA LYS A 321 4.53 14.14 33.01
C LYS A 321 3.67 14.21 34.29
N VAL A 322 3.66 13.15 35.10
CA VAL A 322 3.14 13.08 36.46
C VAL A 322 4.32 12.95 37.43
#